data_a9d4715a27b356e2680b816823607673
#
_entry.id   a9d4715a27b356e2680b816823607673
#
_cell.length_a   1.000
_cell.length_b   1.000
_cell.length_c   1.000
_cell.angle_alpha   90.00
_cell.angle_beta   90.00
_cell.angle_gamma   90.00
#
_symmetry.space_group_name_H-M   'P 1'
#
loop_
_entity.id
_entity.type
_entity.pdbx_description
1 polymer ?
#
loop_
_entity_poly.entity_id
_entity_poly.type
_entity_poly.pdbx_seq_one_letter_code
_entity_poly.pdbx_strand_id
1 'polypeptide(L)'
;MRNTHFYIYYFLVIFSFISCSSDPEYPESHYKTLELIDKYGSIVKGDWHRLYISDNQMLFEQLHLNGDSTMTGYVKWLARKKVSVEGKETWTDWDTIADDSLKGTWRLQWRNGTDYIIFITNGLKPHNITWTNQAELYYATNESLHIHSSISGKPVEYTRGTAEIDF
;
A
#
# COMPACT_ATOMS: atom_id res chain seq x y z
N MET A 1 22.90 49.32 47.44
CA MET A 1 21.75 48.68 46.76
C MET A 1 21.91 48.64 45.25
N ARG A 2 23.05 48.11 44.69
CA ARG A 2 23.30 48.19 43.22
C ARG A 2 23.64 46.84 42.56
N ASN A 3 23.68 45.77 43.33
CA ASN A 3 24.08 44.43 42.79
C ASN A 3 22.93 43.41 42.68
N THR A 4 21.74 43.70 43.25
CA THR A 4 20.63 42.74 43.26
C THR A 4 19.92 42.64 41.89
N HIS A 5 19.91 43.72 41.10
CA HIS A 5 19.31 43.71 39.77
C HIS A 5 20.12 42.93 38.72
N PHE A 6 21.44 42.85 38.93
CA PHE A 6 22.32 42.13 38.00
C PHE A 6 22.14 40.61 38.09
N TYR A 7 21.89 40.07 39.28
CA TYR A 7 21.64 38.64 39.49
C TYR A 7 20.28 38.20 38.99
N ILE A 8 19.28 39.06 39.03
CA ILE A 8 17.93 38.75 38.50
C ILE A 8 17.96 38.67 36.97
N TYR A 9 18.71 39.55 36.30
CA TYR A 9 18.88 39.49 34.86
C TYR A 9 19.66 38.28 34.42
N TYR A 10 20.68 37.88 35.16
CA TYR A 10 21.48 36.66 34.84
C TYR A 10 20.65 35.38 35.04
N PHE A 11 19.79 35.36 36.05
CA PHE A 11 18.90 34.22 36.30
C PHE A 11 17.80 34.14 35.25
N LEU A 12 17.25 35.22 34.78
CA LEU A 12 16.26 35.28 33.71
C LEU A 12 16.83 34.88 32.36
N VAL A 13 18.08 35.23 32.06
CA VAL A 13 18.76 34.86 30.83
C VAL A 13 19.11 33.36 30.83
N ILE A 14 19.50 32.78 31.95
CA ILE A 14 19.78 31.35 32.07
C ILE A 14 18.49 30.53 31.93
N PHE A 15 17.35 31.00 32.47
CA PHE A 15 16.06 30.33 32.31
C PHE A 15 15.52 30.37 30.88
N SER A 16 15.87 31.39 30.08
CA SER A 16 15.46 31.47 28.68
C SER A 16 16.20 30.48 27.76
N PHE A 17 17.36 29.95 28.19
CA PHE A 17 18.10 28.94 27.46
C PHE A 17 17.74 27.50 27.88
N ILE A 18 16.94 27.30 28.94
CA ILE A 18 16.41 26.01 29.38
C ILE A 18 15.00 25.75 28.78
N SER A 19 14.50 26.66 27.94
CA SER A 19 13.43 26.31 27.01
C SER A 19 14.03 25.41 25.92
N CYS A 20 14.51 24.25 26.37
CA CYS A 20 14.88 23.15 25.54
C CYS A 20 13.67 22.85 24.68
N SER A 21 13.81 23.00 23.38
CA SER A 21 12.94 22.38 22.41
C SER A 21 12.81 20.91 22.81
N SER A 22 11.78 20.56 23.56
CA SER A 22 11.33 19.19 23.56
C SER A 22 10.91 18.96 22.11
N ASP A 23 11.73 18.26 21.35
CA ASP A 23 11.31 17.73 20.07
C ASP A 23 9.95 17.08 20.30
N PRO A 24 8.96 17.36 19.44
CA PRO A 24 7.64 16.79 19.63
C PRO A 24 7.81 15.26 19.69
N GLU A 25 7.45 14.68 20.83
CA GLU A 25 7.51 13.24 21.01
C GLU A 25 6.43 12.63 20.10
N TYR A 26 6.88 12.14 18.97
CA TYR A 26 5.98 11.45 18.04
C TYR A 26 5.54 10.11 18.63
N PRO A 27 4.31 9.67 18.35
CA PRO A 27 3.83 8.36 18.80
C PRO A 27 4.71 7.22 18.24
N GLU A 28 4.81 6.12 18.97
CA GLU A 28 5.59 4.93 18.56
C GLU A 28 5.32 4.51 17.11
N SER A 29 4.07 4.58 16.69
CA SER A 29 3.66 4.28 15.32
C SER A 29 4.36 5.11 14.24
N HIS A 30 4.78 6.34 14.57
CA HIS A 30 5.54 7.19 13.66
C HIS A 30 6.95 6.61 13.44
N TYR A 31 7.67 6.30 14.53
CA TYR A 31 9.03 5.74 14.45
C TYR A 31 9.03 4.37 13.78
N LYS A 32 8.08 3.51 14.12
CA LYS A 32 7.91 2.20 13.48
C LYS A 32 7.59 2.30 11.98
N THR A 33 6.82 3.32 11.59
CA THR A 33 6.58 3.59 10.17
C THR A 33 7.84 4.05 9.45
N LEU A 34 8.70 4.87 10.08
CA LEU A 34 9.98 5.26 9.50
C LEU A 34 10.93 4.07 9.35
N GLU A 35 11.03 3.20 10.36
CA GLU A 35 11.80 1.95 10.28
C GLU A 35 11.31 1.06 9.12
N LEU A 36 10.00 0.96 8.93
CA LEU A 36 9.38 0.22 7.84
C LEU A 36 9.71 0.82 6.47
N ILE A 37 9.66 2.15 6.36
CA ILE A 37 10.04 2.87 5.13
C ILE A 37 11.52 2.67 4.81
N ASP A 38 12.40 2.75 5.81
CA ASP A 38 13.83 2.51 5.63
C ASP A 38 14.09 1.08 5.14
N LYS A 39 13.41 0.10 5.73
CA LYS A 39 13.56 -1.32 5.39
C LYS A 39 13.04 -1.68 4.01
N TYR A 40 11.86 -1.21 3.63
CA TYR A 40 11.15 -1.67 2.43
C TYR A 40 10.89 -0.58 1.38
N GLY A 41 11.04 0.70 1.72
CA GLY A 41 10.63 1.81 0.85
C GLY A 41 11.33 1.86 -0.50
N SER A 42 12.59 1.43 -0.58
CA SER A 42 13.31 1.30 -1.86
C SER A 42 12.95 0.01 -2.60
N ILE A 43 12.67 -1.06 -1.85
CA ILE A 43 12.39 -2.38 -2.40
C ILE A 43 11.02 -2.42 -3.07
N VAL A 44 9.99 -1.82 -2.45
CA VAL A 44 8.62 -1.87 -2.97
C VAL A 44 8.38 -0.98 -4.19
N LYS A 45 9.26 -0.01 -4.46
CA LYS A 45 9.18 0.84 -5.67
C LYS A 45 9.44 0.04 -6.94
N GLY A 46 8.76 0.42 -8.03
CA GLY A 46 8.94 -0.17 -9.35
C GLY A 46 7.73 -0.95 -9.83
N ASP A 47 7.98 -1.85 -10.77
CA ASP A 47 6.95 -2.62 -11.45
C ASP A 47 6.72 -3.95 -10.75
N TRP A 48 5.44 -4.28 -10.60
CA TRP A 48 4.96 -5.51 -10.00
C TRP A 48 3.81 -6.06 -10.81
N HIS A 49 3.75 -7.37 -10.98
CA HIS A 49 2.61 -8.02 -11.62
C HIS A 49 2.24 -9.30 -10.90
N ARG A 50 0.98 -9.69 -11.05
CA ARG A 50 0.52 -11.03 -10.67
C ARG A 50 -0.49 -11.56 -11.66
N LEU A 51 -0.50 -12.88 -11.80
CA LEU A 51 -1.50 -13.61 -12.55
C LEU A 51 -2.12 -14.65 -11.63
N TYR A 52 -3.44 -14.64 -11.52
CA TYR A 52 -4.20 -15.69 -10.85
C TYR A 52 -5.13 -16.35 -11.84
N ILE A 53 -5.07 -17.67 -11.95
CA ILE A 53 -5.91 -18.46 -12.82
C ILE A 53 -6.56 -19.58 -12.02
N SER A 54 -7.87 -19.71 -12.16
CA SER A 54 -8.66 -20.83 -11.66
C SER A 54 -9.68 -21.28 -12.71
N ASP A 55 -10.45 -22.31 -12.43
CA ASP A 55 -11.47 -22.79 -13.36
C ASP A 55 -12.50 -21.72 -13.73
N ASN A 56 -12.78 -20.80 -12.84
CA ASN A 56 -13.85 -19.82 -12.99
C ASN A 56 -13.40 -18.37 -12.95
N GLN A 57 -12.12 -18.09 -12.75
CA GLN A 57 -11.59 -16.72 -12.68
C GLN A 57 -10.18 -16.64 -13.28
N MET A 58 -9.92 -15.56 -14.00
CA MET A 58 -8.59 -15.12 -14.40
C MET A 58 -8.44 -13.67 -13.96
N LEU A 59 -7.39 -13.37 -13.20
CA LEU A 59 -7.09 -12.03 -12.73
C LEU A 59 -5.64 -11.71 -13.02
N PHE A 60 -5.42 -10.69 -13.80
CA PHE A 60 -4.13 -10.07 -14.00
C PHE A 60 -4.11 -8.68 -13.39
N GLU A 61 -3.06 -8.39 -12.64
CA GLU A 61 -2.80 -7.07 -12.10
C GLU A 61 -1.36 -6.68 -12.38
N GLN A 62 -1.17 -5.45 -12.78
CA GLN A 62 0.13 -4.82 -12.90
C GLN A 62 0.11 -3.50 -12.16
N LEU A 63 1.13 -3.25 -11.35
CA LEU A 63 1.29 -2.05 -10.54
C LEU A 63 2.65 -1.43 -10.82
N HIS A 64 2.68 -0.12 -10.91
CA HIS A 64 3.90 0.68 -10.93
C HIS A 64 3.88 1.63 -9.73
N LEU A 65 4.76 1.41 -8.76
CA LEU A 65 4.86 2.15 -7.51
C LEU A 65 6.00 3.17 -7.61
N ASN A 66 5.64 4.44 -7.75
CA ASN A 66 6.59 5.54 -7.90
C ASN A 66 7.24 5.97 -6.59
N GLY A 67 8.41 6.58 -6.68
CA GLY A 67 9.14 7.10 -5.52
C GLY A 67 8.49 8.29 -4.82
N ASP A 68 7.58 8.99 -5.48
CA ASP A 68 6.79 10.10 -4.95
C ASP A 68 5.46 9.66 -4.31
N SER A 69 5.32 8.36 -4.01
CA SER A 69 4.11 7.75 -3.47
C SER A 69 2.90 7.73 -4.41
N THR A 70 3.06 8.10 -5.66
CA THR A 70 2.02 7.85 -6.67
C THR A 70 2.09 6.42 -7.18
N MET A 71 1.00 5.93 -7.71
CA MET A 71 0.94 4.63 -8.37
C MET A 71 0.10 4.69 -9.65
N THR A 72 0.51 3.87 -10.60
CA THR A 72 -0.28 3.52 -11.77
C THR A 72 -0.36 2.02 -11.89
N GLY A 73 -1.28 1.52 -12.68
CA GLY A 73 -1.38 0.10 -12.91
C GLY A 73 -2.48 -0.25 -13.88
N TYR A 74 -2.72 -1.54 -14.00
CA TYR A 74 -3.73 -2.12 -14.86
C TYR A 74 -4.29 -3.37 -14.19
N VAL A 75 -5.59 -3.59 -14.34
CA VAL A 75 -6.27 -4.79 -13.90
C VAL A 75 -7.14 -5.34 -15.01
N LYS A 76 -7.04 -6.65 -15.25
CA LYS A 76 -7.97 -7.39 -16.08
C LYS A 76 -8.49 -8.57 -15.28
N TRP A 77 -9.80 -8.62 -15.12
CA TRP A 77 -10.49 -9.67 -14.38
C TRP A 77 -11.58 -10.28 -15.23
N LEU A 78 -11.45 -11.55 -15.51
CA LEU A 78 -12.44 -12.35 -16.22
C LEU A 78 -13.04 -13.38 -15.26
N ALA A 79 -14.31 -13.64 -15.41
CA ALA A 79 -15.00 -14.68 -14.65
C ALA A 79 -15.99 -15.45 -15.55
N ARG A 80 -16.26 -16.69 -15.18
CA ARG A 80 -17.28 -17.53 -15.80
C ARG A 80 -18.01 -18.35 -14.74
N LYS A 81 -19.18 -18.83 -15.06
CA LYS A 81 -19.99 -19.65 -14.15
C LYS A 81 -20.41 -20.96 -14.80
N LYS A 82 -20.68 -21.97 -14.00
CA LYS A 82 -21.31 -23.19 -14.46
C LYS A 82 -22.80 -22.96 -14.64
N VAL A 83 -23.34 -23.47 -15.73
CA VAL A 83 -24.76 -23.48 -16.03
C VAL A 83 -25.19 -24.90 -16.41
N SER A 84 -26.43 -25.27 -16.12
CA SER A 84 -26.98 -26.54 -16.55
C SER A 84 -27.74 -26.34 -17.86
N VAL A 85 -27.29 -27.02 -18.92
CA VAL A 85 -27.93 -27.04 -20.21
C VAL A 85 -28.31 -28.49 -20.50
N GLU A 86 -29.61 -28.73 -20.64
CA GLU A 86 -30.16 -30.10 -20.88
C GLU A 86 -29.72 -31.14 -19.84
N GLY A 87 -29.56 -30.74 -18.57
CA GLY A 87 -29.14 -31.61 -17.49
C GLY A 87 -27.61 -31.87 -17.42
N LYS A 88 -26.82 -31.24 -18.29
CA LYS A 88 -25.36 -31.29 -18.25
C LYS A 88 -24.79 -29.95 -17.76
N GLU A 89 -23.84 -30.03 -16.82
CA GLU A 89 -23.09 -28.83 -16.41
C GLU A 89 -22.09 -28.43 -17.49
N THR A 90 -22.13 -27.17 -17.88
CA THR A 90 -21.16 -26.55 -18.79
C THR A 90 -20.73 -25.19 -18.27
N TRP A 91 -19.57 -24.70 -18.69
CA TRP A 91 -19.13 -23.36 -18.39
C TRP A 91 -19.72 -22.36 -19.39
N THR A 92 -20.08 -21.15 -18.90
CA THR A 92 -20.33 -20.02 -19.79
C THR A 92 -19.03 -19.57 -20.45
N ASP A 93 -19.14 -18.71 -21.46
CA ASP A 93 -18.00 -17.92 -21.93
C ASP A 93 -17.45 -17.03 -20.82
N TRP A 94 -16.25 -16.51 -21.00
CA TRP A 94 -15.62 -15.59 -20.07
C TRP A 94 -16.25 -14.20 -20.15
N ASP A 95 -16.78 -13.71 -19.02
CA ASP A 95 -17.28 -12.36 -18.88
C ASP A 95 -16.19 -11.46 -18.33
N THR A 96 -16.00 -10.28 -18.91
CA THR A 96 -15.09 -9.26 -18.38
C THR A 96 -15.73 -8.58 -17.18
N ILE A 97 -15.16 -8.78 -15.99
CA ILE A 97 -15.60 -8.13 -14.75
C ILE A 97 -14.91 -6.78 -14.58
N ALA A 98 -13.61 -6.70 -14.91
CA ALA A 98 -12.85 -5.46 -14.93
C ALA A 98 -11.81 -5.50 -16.05
N ASP A 99 -11.58 -4.36 -16.68
CA ASP A 99 -10.52 -4.12 -17.68
C ASP A 99 -10.20 -2.62 -17.62
N ASP A 100 -9.35 -2.23 -16.66
CA ASP A 100 -9.16 -0.83 -16.33
C ASP A 100 -7.73 -0.50 -15.94
N SER A 101 -7.34 0.74 -16.27
CA SER A 101 -6.14 1.36 -15.74
C SER A 101 -6.37 1.88 -14.33
N LEU A 102 -5.40 1.63 -13.45
CA LEU A 102 -5.40 2.11 -12.06
C LEU A 102 -4.54 3.36 -11.95
N LYS A 103 -5.01 4.32 -11.15
CA LYS A 103 -4.22 5.49 -10.73
C LYS A 103 -4.50 5.77 -9.26
N GLY A 104 -3.47 6.18 -8.53
CA GLY A 104 -3.66 6.46 -7.12
C GLY A 104 -2.38 6.77 -6.38
N THR A 105 -2.38 6.45 -5.11
CA THR A 105 -1.22 6.62 -4.23
C THR A 105 -0.99 5.35 -3.43
N TRP A 106 0.24 5.18 -2.96
CA TRP A 106 0.62 4.10 -2.07
C TRP A 106 1.49 4.62 -0.94
N ARG A 107 1.48 3.89 0.20
CA ARG A 107 2.37 4.18 1.32
C ARG A 107 2.60 2.94 2.17
N LEU A 108 3.71 2.94 2.89
CA LEU A 108 3.96 2.02 3.99
C LEU A 108 3.48 2.64 5.29
N GLN A 109 2.93 1.82 6.18
CA GLN A 109 2.46 2.26 7.49
C GLN A 109 2.54 1.10 8.48
N TRP A 110 3.17 1.34 9.65
CA TRP A 110 3.04 0.45 10.77
C TRP A 110 1.82 0.82 11.63
N ARG A 111 1.07 -0.18 12.05
CA ARG A 111 -0.10 0.02 12.90
C ARG A 111 -0.35 -1.20 13.78
N ASN A 112 -0.43 -1.02 15.12
CA ASN A 112 -0.81 -2.07 16.08
C ASN A 112 0.00 -3.38 15.93
N GLY A 113 1.31 -3.29 15.74
CA GLY A 113 2.19 -4.47 15.62
C GLY A 113 2.28 -5.05 14.22
N THR A 114 1.64 -4.46 13.21
CA THR A 114 1.57 -4.99 11.85
C THR A 114 2.08 -3.98 10.84
N ASP A 115 2.87 -4.48 9.90
CA ASP A 115 3.36 -3.73 8.73
C ASP A 115 2.29 -3.74 7.64
N TYR A 116 1.98 -2.57 7.09
CA TYR A 116 1.01 -2.42 5.99
C TYR A 116 1.62 -1.76 4.78
N ILE A 117 1.18 -2.20 3.61
CA ILE A 117 1.22 -1.41 2.38
C ILE A 117 -0.22 -1.01 2.05
N ILE A 118 -0.44 0.29 1.87
CA ILE A 118 -1.77 0.85 1.65
C ILE A 118 -1.82 1.40 0.24
N PHE A 119 -2.76 0.90 -0.56
CA PHE A 119 -3.06 1.39 -1.89
C PHE A 119 -4.38 2.15 -1.84
N ILE A 120 -4.40 3.37 -2.35
CA ILE A 120 -5.60 4.19 -2.52
C ILE A 120 -5.72 4.46 -4.00
N THR A 121 -6.64 3.77 -4.66
CA THR A 121 -6.83 3.87 -6.11
C THR A 121 -8.12 4.59 -6.45
N ASN A 122 -8.12 5.36 -7.52
CA ASN A 122 -9.33 5.83 -8.16
C ASN A 122 -10.03 4.62 -8.77
N GLY A 123 -11.34 4.54 -8.51
CA GLY A 123 -12.10 3.34 -8.66
C GLY A 123 -12.08 2.68 -10.03
N LEU A 124 -12.30 1.38 -9.99
CA LEU A 124 -12.60 0.57 -11.16
C LEU A 124 -13.97 0.97 -11.73
N LYS A 125 -14.05 1.13 -13.04
CA LYS A 125 -15.35 1.28 -13.72
C LYS A 125 -16.17 -0.02 -13.60
N PRO A 126 -17.51 0.05 -13.57
CA PRO A 126 -18.33 1.23 -13.85
C PRO A 126 -18.64 2.12 -12.63
N HIS A 127 -18.12 1.82 -11.46
CA HIS A 127 -18.62 2.40 -10.21
C HIS A 127 -17.90 3.66 -9.71
N ASN A 128 -16.79 4.06 -10.30
CA ASN A 128 -15.95 5.21 -9.87
C ASN A 128 -15.67 5.26 -8.35
N ILE A 129 -15.63 4.10 -7.71
CA ILE A 129 -15.41 3.98 -6.26
C ILE A 129 -13.92 4.06 -5.97
N THR A 130 -13.51 4.98 -5.11
CA THR A 130 -12.15 4.97 -4.57
C THR A 130 -11.95 3.72 -3.72
N TRP A 131 -10.98 2.91 -4.07
CA TRP A 131 -10.65 1.70 -3.34
C TRP A 131 -9.46 1.94 -2.44
N THR A 132 -9.61 1.57 -1.18
CA THR A 132 -8.49 1.52 -0.24
C THR A 132 -8.22 0.05 0.07
N ASN A 133 -7.08 -0.44 -0.36
CA ASN A 133 -6.58 -1.76 0.02
C ASN A 133 -5.51 -1.56 1.11
N GLN A 134 -5.83 -1.93 2.35
CA GLN A 134 -4.88 -2.00 3.45
C GLN A 134 -4.37 -3.43 3.54
N ALA A 135 -3.31 -3.70 2.81
CA ALA A 135 -2.72 -5.03 2.80
C ALA A 135 -1.64 -5.16 3.87
N GLU A 136 -1.68 -6.22 4.66
CA GLU A 136 -0.57 -6.57 5.55
C GLU A 136 0.64 -6.93 4.70
N LEU A 137 1.77 -6.31 4.98
CA LEU A 137 3.03 -6.59 4.30
C LEU A 137 3.78 -7.68 5.06
N TYR A 138 3.82 -8.88 4.51
CA TYR A 138 4.59 -9.97 5.10
C TYR A 138 6.07 -9.81 4.83
N TYR A 139 6.44 -9.60 3.59
CA TYR A 139 7.79 -9.24 3.18
C TYR A 139 7.83 -8.71 1.74
N ALA A 140 8.92 -8.03 1.43
CA ALA A 140 9.28 -7.65 0.07
C ALA A 140 10.76 -7.94 -0.16
N THR A 141 11.07 -8.41 -1.36
CA THR A 141 12.42 -8.62 -1.88
C THR A 141 12.58 -7.90 -3.21
N ASN A 142 13.75 -7.99 -3.82
CA ASN A 142 13.94 -7.46 -5.18
C ASN A 142 13.17 -8.24 -6.26
N GLU A 143 12.60 -9.40 -5.92
CA GLU A 143 11.93 -10.29 -6.89
C GLU A 143 10.45 -10.46 -6.58
N SER A 144 10.04 -10.38 -5.31
CA SER A 144 8.67 -10.67 -4.89
C SER A 144 8.17 -9.73 -3.82
N LEU A 145 6.85 -9.46 -3.85
CA LEU A 145 6.10 -8.70 -2.86
C LEU A 145 4.96 -9.57 -2.34
N HIS A 146 5.03 -9.96 -1.07
CA HIS A 146 4.02 -10.78 -0.41
C HIS A 146 3.17 -9.93 0.53
N ILE A 147 1.88 -9.92 0.28
CA ILE A 147 0.91 -9.17 1.06
C ILE A 147 -0.31 -10.03 1.40
N HIS A 148 -1.03 -9.68 2.45
CA HIS A 148 -2.37 -10.19 2.72
C HIS A 148 -3.38 -9.09 2.39
N SER A 149 -4.03 -9.23 1.25
CA SER A 149 -4.96 -8.24 0.75
C SER A 149 -6.23 -8.18 1.60
N SER A 150 -6.60 -6.99 2.09
CA SER A 150 -7.86 -6.77 2.80
C SER A 150 -9.09 -6.96 1.90
N ILE A 151 -8.93 -6.84 0.58
CA ILE A 151 -10.01 -7.00 -0.40
C ILE A 151 -10.31 -8.49 -0.63
N SER A 152 -9.27 -9.29 -0.88
CA SER A 152 -9.45 -10.72 -1.15
C SER A 152 -9.52 -11.57 0.11
N GLY A 153 -9.05 -11.05 1.26
CA GLY A 153 -8.88 -11.81 2.50
C GLY A 153 -7.89 -12.97 2.39
N LYS A 154 -6.97 -12.91 1.42
CA LYS A 154 -6.03 -14.00 1.11
C LYS A 154 -4.61 -13.46 0.92
N PRO A 155 -3.59 -14.30 1.18
CA PRO A 155 -2.23 -14.00 0.76
C PRO A 155 -2.15 -13.83 -0.75
N VAL A 156 -1.38 -12.84 -1.17
CA VAL A 156 -1.15 -12.49 -2.57
C VAL A 156 0.34 -12.27 -2.78
N GLU A 157 0.87 -12.84 -3.84
CA GLU A 157 2.24 -12.64 -4.28
C GLU A 157 2.28 -11.91 -5.60
N TYR A 158 3.09 -10.85 -5.64
CA TYR A 158 3.45 -10.16 -6.87
C TYR A 158 4.90 -10.47 -7.21
N THR A 159 5.16 -10.63 -8.49
CA THR A 159 6.50 -10.78 -9.06
C THR A 159 6.99 -9.44 -9.60
N ARG A 160 8.29 -9.17 -9.45
CA ARG A 160 8.93 -7.96 -9.97
C ARG A 160 8.91 -7.92 -11.49
N GLY A 161 8.67 -6.73 -12.04
CA GLY A 161 8.70 -6.46 -13.46
C GLY A 161 7.31 -6.33 -14.08
N THR A 162 7.30 -6.15 -15.39
CA THR A 162 6.08 -6.11 -16.21
C THR A 162 5.87 -7.48 -16.86
N ALA A 163 4.62 -7.84 -17.13
CA ALA A 163 4.28 -9.00 -17.93
C ALA A 163 3.29 -8.61 -19.03
N GLU A 164 3.45 -9.20 -20.20
CA GLU A 164 2.46 -9.15 -21.27
C GLU A 164 1.65 -10.45 -21.21
N ILE A 165 0.34 -10.32 -21.26
CA ILE A 165 -0.58 -11.46 -21.21
C ILE A 165 -1.56 -11.34 -22.36
N ASP A 166 -1.58 -12.35 -23.21
CA ASP A 166 -2.62 -12.58 -24.20
C ASP A 166 -3.75 -13.39 -23.55
N PHE A 167 -4.92 -12.75 -23.41
CA PHE A 167 -6.15 -13.38 -22.93
C PHE A 167 -7.13 -13.60 -24.07
#